data_fdab837f842d484941755bf4c69eba28
#
_entry.id   fdab837f842d484941755bf4c69eba28
#
_cell.length_a   1.000
_cell.length_b   1.000
_cell.length_c   1.000
_cell.angle_alpha   90.00
_cell.angle_beta   90.00
_cell.angle_gamma   90.00
#
_symmetry.space_group_name_H-M   'P 1'
#
loop_
_entity.id
_entity.type
_entity.pdbx_description
1 polymer ?
#
loop_
_entity_poly.entity_id
_entity_poly.type
_entity_poly.pdbx_seq_one_letter_code
_entity_poly.pdbx_strand_id
1 'polypeptide(L)'
;GIYAAAALLVLCVMSVCAGLRVMSERWFAPGVATFASAACTFVFLPLGAELTAPAVLTFLLVQGITFGVCWIYGAAFAPPRENDWRRPVTLLVLTATVLLSLSGINLFGVFAPARAGALLLVLAAAYLGGPAAGAAAGVAFGAAMDLNIGYGALFTCCYGLCALVAGLFHDSGRGW
;
A
#
# COMPACT_ATOMS: atom_id res chain seq x y z
N GLY A 1 8.94 -17.13 5.90
CA GLY A 1 9.14 -17.14 4.48
C GLY A 1 10.06 -16.04 3.97
N ILE A 2 10.29 -16.02 2.68
CA ILE A 2 11.22 -15.12 1.96
C ILE A 2 11.00 -13.65 2.31
N TYR A 3 9.74 -13.20 2.37
CA TYR A 3 9.41 -11.80 2.69
C TYR A 3 9.76 -11.39 4.12
N ALA A 4 9.65 -12.32 5.09
CA ALA A 4 10.07 -12.05 6.46
C ALA A 4 11.60 -11.91 6.56
N ALA A 5 12.35 -12.75 5.85
CA ALA A 5 13.79 -12.64 5.77
C ALA A 5 14.24 -11.32 5.12
N ALA A 6 13.58 -10.92 4.02
CA ALA A 6 13.85 -9.64 3.37
C ALA A 6 13.56 -8.45 4.30
N ALA A 7 12.44 -8.47 5.02
CA ALA A 7 12.09 -7.42 5.98
C ALA A 7 13.11 -7.33 7.13
N LEU A 8 13.53 -8.46 7.69
CA LEU A 8 14.58 -8.49 8.73
C LEU A 8 15.91 -7.95 8.21
N LEU A 9 16.28 -8.30 6.99
CA LEU A 9 17.52 -7.82 6.38
C LEU A 9 17.47 -6.31 6.16
N VAL A 10 16.33 -5.77 5.69
CA VAL A 10 16.12 -4.30 5.59
C VAL A 10 16.27 -3.63 6.95
N LEU A 11 15.62 -4.17 8.00
CA LEU A 11 15.72 -3.63 9.35
C LEU A 11 17.14 -3.66 9.89
N CYS A 12 17.88 -4.74 9.67
CA CYS A 12 19.29 -4.84 10.06
C CYS A 12 20.16 -3.80 9.36
N VAL A 13 20.03 -3.66 8.03
CA VAL A 13 20.79 -2.68 7.26
C VAL A 13 20.46 -1.26 7.71
N MET A 14 19.19 -0.95 7.89
CA MET A 14 18.73 0.36 8.36
C MET A 14 19.24 0.66 9.77
N SER A 15 19.27 -0.33 10.68
CA SER A 15 19.82 -0.18 12.03
C SER A 15 21.32 0.06 12.03
N VAL A 16 22.07 -0.66 11.21
CA VAL A 16 23.54 -0.49 11.08
C VAL A 16 23.89 0.86 10.47
N CYS A 17 23.11 1.30 9.49
CA CYS A 17 23.30 2.58 8.83
C CYS A 17 22.72 3.76 9.64
N ALA A 18 22.07 3.51 10.78
CA ALA A 18 21.47 4.54 11.60
C ALA A 18 22.54 5.56 12.04
N GLY A 19 22.36 6.81 11.66
CA GLY A 19 23.33 7.89 11.92
C GLY A 19 24.24 8.27 10.76
N LEU A 20 24.24 7.52 9.67
CA LEU A 20 24.96 7.91 8.46
C LEU A 20 24.16 8.95 7.65
N ARG A 21 24.87 9.95 7.09
CA ARG A 21 24.24 10.97 6.22
C ARG A 21 23.50 10.39 5.02
N VAL A 22 23.90 9.20 4.57
CA VAL A 22 23.30 8.48 3.44
C VAL A 22 21.84 8.13 3.70
N MET A 23 21.41 7.95 4.97
CA MET A 23 20.00 7.69 5.31
C MET A 23 19.04 8.86 4.98
N SER A 24 19.58 10.09 4.89
CA SER A 24 18.78 11.27 4.50
C SER A 24 18.49 11.33 3.00
N GLU A 25 19.19 10.53 2.21
CA GLU A 25 18.98 10.46 0.77
C GLU A 25 17.71 9.68 0.44
N ARG A 26 16.87 10.26 -0.43
CA ARG A 26 15.58 9.67 -0.83
C ARG A 26 15.72 8.31 -1.52
N TRP A 27 16.89 7.99 -2.07
CA TRP A 27 17.19 6.76 -2.80
C TRP A 27 17.62 5.61 -1.88
N PHE A 28 18.05 5.92 -0.67
CA PHE A 28 18.66 4.93 0.22
C PHE A 28 17.66 3.85 0.64
N ALA A 29 16.51 4.23 1.20
CA ALA A 29 15.52 3.28 1.67
C ALA A 29 14.94 2.39 0.54
N PRO A 30 14.53 2.94 -0.64
CA PRO A 30 14.12 2.12 -1.78
C PRO A 30 15.22 1.21 -2.29
N GLY A 31 16.47 1.70 -2.34
CA GLY A 31 17.63 0.93 -2.77
C GLY A 31 17.90 -0.26 -1.86
N VAL A 32 17.91 -0.05 -0.54
CA VAL A 32 18.10 -1.11 0.46
C VAL A 32 16.98 -2.15 0.39
N ALA A 33 15.72 -1.73 0.26
CA ALA A 33 14.58 -2.63 0.16
C ALA A 33 14.65 -3.51 -1.10
N THR A 34 15.02 -2.91 -2.23
CA THR A 34 15.16 -3.62 -3.50
C THR A 34 16.34 -4.61 -3.45
N PHE A 35 17.47 -4.17 -2.91
CA PHE A 35 18.64 -5.04 -2.76
C PHE A 35 18.37 -6.21 -1.82
N ALA A 36 17.73 -5.98 -0.68
CA ALA A 36 17.36 -7.02 0.26
C ALA A 36 16.36 -8.03 -0.36
N SER A 37 15.36 -7.54 -1.10
CA SER A 37 14.42 -8.38 -1.83
C SER A 37 15.13 -9.24 -2.88
N ALA A 38 16.05 -8.66 -3.64
CA ALA A 38 16.85 -9.38 -4.64
C ALA A 38 17.73 -10.44 -3.99
N ALA A 39 18.48 -10.09 -2.95
CA ALA A 39 19.35 -11.01 -2.24
C ALA A 39 18.57 -12.19 -1.64
N CYS A 40 17.44 -11.95 -1.00
CA CYS A 40 16.59 -13.01 -0.48
C CYS A 40 16.05 -13.90 -1.60
N THR A 41 15.64 -13.33 -2.74
CA THR A 41 15.17 -14.11 -3.88
C THR A 41 16.28 -15.04 -4.41
N PHE A 42 17.52 -14.55 -4.51
CA PHE A 42 18.65 -15.36 -4.93
C PHE A 42 18.99 -16.48 -3.93
N VAL A 43 18.98 -16.18 -2.62
CA VAL A 43 19.29 -17.18 -1.58
C VAL A 43 18.26 -18.30 -1.54
N PHE A 44 16.99 -17.98 -1.80
CA PHE A 44 15.90 -18.95 -1.80
C PHE A 44 15.60 -19.54 -3.19
N LEU A 45 16.39 -19.20 -4.21
CA LEU A 45 16.26 -19.81 -5.54
C LEU A 45 16.64 -21.30 -5.45
N PRO A 46 15.77 -22.24 -5.86
CA PRO A 46 16.11 -23.65 -5.80
C PRO A 46 17.34 -23.95 -6.67
N LEU A 47 18.27 -24.74 -6.13
CA LEU A 47 19.45 -25.19 -6.84
C LEU A 47 18.99 -26.00 -8.07
N GLY A 48 19.26 -25.48 -9.26
CA GLY A 48 18.81 -26.08 -10.53
C GLY A 48 17.62 -25.37 -11.19
N ALA A 49 17.18 -24.24 -10.68
CA ALA A 49 16.17 -23.44 -11.37
C ALA A 49 16.73 -22.92 -12.70
N GLU A 50 16.06 -23.27 -13.79
CA GLU A 50 16.40 -22.75 -15.12
C GLU A 50 16.02 -21.25 -15.17
N LEU A 51 16.99 -20.41 -15.49
CA LEU A 51 16.82 -18.99 -15.73
C LEU A 51 16.14 -18.78 -17.09
N THR A 52 14.83 -18.98 -17.13
CA THR A 52 14.04 -18.72 -18.34
C THR A 52 13.81 -17.22 -18.51
N ALA A 53 13.69 -16.77 -19.75
CA ALA A 53 13.42 -15.34 -20.06
C ALA A 53 12.20 -14.78 -19.29
N PRO A 54 11.05 -15.47 -19.16
CA PRO A 54 9.92 -14.99 -18.37
C PRO A 54 10.23 -14.90 -16.87
N ALA A 55 11.07 -15.79 -16.32
CA ALA A 55 11.47 -15.72 -14.92
C ALA A 55 12.33 -14.47 -14.62
N VAL A 56 13.26 -14.16 -15.52
CA VAL A 56 14.07 -12.94 -15.42
C VAL A 56 13.20 -11.68 -15.53
N LEU A 57 12.28 -11.65 -16.47
CA LEU A 57 11.35 -10.53 -16.64
C LEU A 57 10.50 -10.32 -15.39
N THR A 58 9.94 -11.40 -14.84
CA THR A 58 9.14 -11.34 -13.60
C THR A 58 9.98 -10.83 -12.43
N PHE A 59 11.22 -11.30 -12.30
CA PHE A 59 12.15 -10.81 -11.28
C PHE A 59 12.38 -9.30 -11.40
N LEU A 60 12.70 -8.82 -12.60
CA LEU A 60 12.92 -7.39 -12.85
C LEU A 60 11.68 -6.54 -12.56
N LEU A 61 10.49 -7.03 -12.95
CA LEU A 61 9.22 -6.37 -12.65
C LEU A 61 8.99 -6.27 -11.14
N VAL A 62 9.19 -7.35 -10.39
CA VAL A 62 9.04 -7.34 -8.92
C VAL A 62 10.01 -6.35 -8.27
N GLN A 63 11.28 -6.29 -8.71
CA GLN A 63 12.24 -5.34 -8.19
C GLN A 63 11.85 -3.90 -8.53
N GLY A 64 11.39 -3.63 -9.75
CA GLY A 64 10.91 -2.31 -10.16
C GLY A 64 9.70 -1.84 -9.34
N ILE A 65 8.73 -2.73 -9.12
CA ILE A 65 7.55 -2.45 -8.28
C ILE A 65 7.98 -2.21 -6.84
N THR A 66 8.86 -3.04 -6.27
CA THR A 66 9.36 -2.87 -4.90
C THR A 66 10.03 -1.51 -4.72
N PHE A 67 10.90 -1.11 -5.66
CA PHE A 67 11.54 0.19 -5.64
C PHE A 67 10.52 1.33 -5.71
N GLY A 68 9.59 1.27 -6.66
CA GLY A 68 8.55 2.30 -6.86
C GLY A 68 7.64 2.46 -5.65
N VAL A 69 7.20 1.35 -5.06
CA VAL A 69 6.34 1.35 -3.85
C VAL A 69 7.10 1.93 -2.65
N CYS A 70 8.36 1.53 -2.42
CA CYS A 70 9.18 2.10 -1.34
C CYS A 70 9.45 3.59 -1.55
N TRP A 71 9.65 4.02 -2.80
CA TRP A 71 9.79 5.44 -3.15
C TRP A 71 8.55 6.25 -2.82
N ILE A 72 7.38 5.73 -3.20
CA ILE A 72 6.08 6.35 -2.91
C ILE A 72 5.88 6.41 -1.38
N TYR A 73 6.13 5.32 -0.65
CA TYR A 73 5.96 5.30 0.81
C TYR A 73 6.91 6.24 1.54
N GLY A 74 8.12 6.44 1.04
CA GLY A 74 9.06 7.42 1.58
C GLY A 74 8.46 8.83 1.62
N ALA A 75 7.61 9.20 0.66
CA ALA A 75 6.91 10.48 0.66
C ALA A 75 5.82 10.61 1.75
N ALA A 76 5.23 9.50 2.20
CA ALA A 76 4.23 9.50 3.28
C ALA A 76 4.85 9.88 4.64
N PHE A 77 6.10 9.48 4.87
CA PHE A 77 6.85 9.71 6.11
C PHE A 77 7.69 10.99 6.08
N ALA A 78 7.76 11.68 4.94
CA ALA A 78 8.46 12.96 4.84
C ALA A 78 7.77 14.04 5.70
N PRO A 79 8.54 15.01 6.26
CA PRO A 79 7.96 16.10 7.02
C PRO A 79 6.94 16.86 6.17
N PRO A 80 5.81 17.31 6.78
CA PRO A 80 4.75 17.99 6.05
C PRO A 80 5.29 19.30 5.46
N ARG A 81 5.12 19.45 4.13
CA ARG A 81 5.29 20.72 3.44
C ARG A 81 3.92 21.35 3.26
N GLU A 82 3.85 22.66 3.44
CA GLU A 82 2.63 23.41 3.11
C GLU A 82 2.27 23.15 1.64
N ASN A 83 1.03 22.72 1.40
CA ASN A 83 0.46 22.48 0.07
C ASN A 83 0.97 21.24 -0.69
N ASP A 84 1.43 20.18 0.01
CA ASP A 84 1.86 18.94 -0.64
C ASP A 84 0.67 18.00 -0.92
N TRP A 85 0.07 18.17 -2.10
CA TRP A 85 -1.04 17.33 -2.58
C TRP A 85 -0.66 15.83 -2.72
N ARG A 86 0.64 15.53 -2.77
CA ARG A 86 1.14 14.15 -2.91
C ARG A 86 0.93 13.33 -1.63
N ARG A 87 1.00 13.98 -0.49
CA ARG A 87 0.90 13.31 0.82
C ARG A 87 -0.42 12.57 1.03
N PRO A 88 -1.61 13.17 0.82
CA PRO A 88 -2.87 12.44 0.99
C PRO A 88 -2.99 11.26 0.01
N VAL A 89 -2.50 11.39 -1.22
CA VAL A 89 -2.48 10.30 -2.21
C VAL A 89 -1.56 9.17 -1.73
N THR A 90 -0.37 9.49 -1.23
CA THR A 90 0.58 8.49 -0.73
C THR A 90 0.06 7.77 0.51
N LEU A 91 -0.58 8.49 1.44
CA LEU A 91 -1.23 7.88 2.61
C LEU A 91 -2.39 6.98 2.20
N LEU A 92 -3.17 7.37 1.20
CA LEU A 92 -4.25 6.55 0.65
C LEU A 92 -3.71 5.25 0.05
N VAL A 93 -2.64 5.32 -0.75
CA VAL A 93 -1.99 4.14 -1.33
C VAL A 93 -1.40 3.25 -0.23
N LEU A 94 -0.74 3.83 0.77
CA LEU A 94 -0.17 3.10 1.91
C LEU A 94 -1.27 2.35 2.68
N THR A 95 -2.36 3.02 3.03
CA THR A 95 -3.47 2.40 3.74
C THR A 95 -4.17 1.33 2.91
N ALA A 96 -4.34 1.55 1.60
CA ALA A 96 -4.89 0.55 0.68
C ALA A 96 -4.03 -0.73 0.64
N THR A 97 -2.71 -0.60 0.58
CA THR A 97 -1.82 -1.77 0.58
C THR A 97 -1.77 -2.50 1.93
N VAL A 98 -1.84 -1.79 3.05
CA VAL A 98 -1.97 -2.41 4.38
C VAL A 98 -3.28 -3.20 4.47
N LEU A 99 -4.39 -2.62 4.05
CA LEU A 99 -5.69 -3.32 4.04
C LEU A 99 -5.69 -4.52 3.10
N LEU A 100 -5.05 -4.41 1.93
CA LEU A 100 -4.89 -5.51 1.00
C LEU A 100 -4.10 -6.67 1.65
N SER A 101 -3.02 -6.35 2.37
CA SER A 101 -2.24 -7.33 3.11
C SER A 101 -3.04 -8.04 4.21
N LEU A 102 -3.96 -7.32 4.88
CA LEU A 102 -4.84 -7.88 5.91
C LEU A 102 -6.07 -8.60 5.34
N SER A 103 -6.35 -8.47 4.05
CA SER A 103 -7.58 -9.02 3.42
C SER A 103 -7.65 -10.55 3.44
N GLY A 104 -6.51 -11.24 3.57
CA GLY A 104 -6.43 -12.69 3.75
C GLY A 104 -6.81 -13.18 5.16
N ILE A 105 -6.93 -12.26 6.14
CA ILE A 105 -7.27 -12.62 7.53
C ILE A 105 -8.78 -12.61 7.70
N ASN A 106 -9.35 -13.80 7.89
CA ASN A 106 -10.76 -13.96 8.24
C ASN A 106 -10.88 -14.36 9.72
N LEU A 107 -11.49 -13.51 10.52
CA LEU A 107 -11.80 -13.78 11.91
C LEU A 107 -13.11 -14.59 11.97
N PHE A 108 -13.07 -15.76 12.63
CA PHE A 108 -14.21 -16.67 12.80
C PHE A 108 -14.86 -17.13 11.48
N GLY A 109 -14.13 -17.07 10.35
CA GLY A 109 -14.62 -17.51 9.03
C GLY A 109 -15.67 -16.60 8.36
N VAL A 110 -16.17 -15.58 9.06
CA VAL A 110 -17.25 -14.70 8.56
C VAL A 110 -16.80 -13.23 8.50
N PHE A 111 -16.05 -12.77 9.49
CA PHE A 111 -15.67 -11.37 9.61
C PHE A 111 -14.31 -11.10 8.97
N ALA A 112 -14.30 -10.27 7.93
CA ALA A 112 -13.08 -9.78 7.27
C ALA A 112 -12.76 -8.35 7.77
N PRO A 113 -11.83 -8.19 8.74
CA PRO A 113 -11.54 -6.90 9.35
C PRO A 113 -11.02 -5.87 8.34
N ALA A 114 -10.32 -6.34 7.31
CA ALA A 114 -9.84 -5.47 6.24
C ALA A 114 -10.97 -4.78 5.48
N ARG A 115 -12.08 -5.49 5.22
CA ARG A 115 -13.24 -4.92 4.52
C ARG A 115 -13.96 -3.88 5.37
N ALA A 116 -14.16 -4.18 6.65
CA ALA A 116 -14.76 -3.24 7.59
C ALA A 116 -13.88 -2.00 7.77
N GLY A 117 -12.57 -2.19 7.90
CA GLY A 117 -11.59 -1.10 7.97
C GLY A 117 -11.58 -0.23 6.70
N ALA A 118 -11.62 -0.85 5.52
CA ALA A 118 -11.71 -0.13 4.25
C ALA A 118 -12.97 0.75 4.19
N LEU A 119 -14.12 0.21 4.55
CA LEU A 119 -15.37 0.97 4.55
C LEU A 119 -15.34 2.14 5.53
N LEU A 120 -14.81 1.94 6.75
CA LEU A 120 -14.66 3.01 7.74
C LEU A 120 -13.76 4.13 7.23
N LEU A 121 -12.63 3.79 6.60
CA LEU A 121 -11.71 4.78 6.03
C LEU A 121 -12.33 5.55 4.86
N VAL A 122 -13.12 4.87 4.03
CA VAL A 122 -13.86 5.49 2.93
C VAL A 122 -14.88 6.50 3.46
N LEU A 123 -15.65 6.12 4.48
CA LEU A 123 -16.62 7.01 5.12
C LEU A 123 -15.92 8.19 5.83
N ALA A 124 -14.80 7.95 6.52
CA ALA A 124 -14.01 9.00 7.14
C ALA A 124 -13.45 9.97 6.08
N ALA A 125 -12.94 9.47 4.96
CA ALA A 125 -12.46 10.31 3.86
C ALA A 125 -13.58 11.15 3.25
N ALA A 126 -14.78 10.58 3.09
CA ALA A 126 -15.96 11.28 2.59
C ALA A 126 -16.42 12.37 3.58
N TYR A 127 -16.40 12.07 4.89
CA TYR A 127 -16.79 13.01 5.93
C TYR A 127 -15.81 14.18 6.08
N LEU A 128 -14.50 13.91 6.03
CA LEU A 128 -13.45 14.92 6.23
C LEU A 128 -13.14 15.74 4.97
N GLY A 129 -13.13 15.07 3.82
CA GLY A 129 -12.67 15.63 2.54
C GLY A 129 -13.77 15.87 1.50
N GLY A 130 -15.02 15.59 1.85
CA GLY A 130 -16.18 15.77 0.97
C GLY A 130 -16.30 14.66 -0.08
N PRO A 131 -17.26 14.81 -1.04
CA PRO A 131 -17.62 13.74 -1.97
C PRO A 131 -16.49 13.31 -2.90
N ALA A 132 -15.64 14.25 -3.34
CA ALA A 132 -14.54 13.93 -4.23
C ALA A 132 -13.45 13.08 -3.57
N ALA A 133 -13.05 13.43 -2.33
CA ALA A 133 -12.06 12.68 -1.57
C ALA A 133 -12.61 11.29 -1.16
N GLY A 134 -13.88 11.24 -0.77
CA GLY A 134 -14.57 10.00 -0.46
C GLY A 134 -14.64 9.07 -1.66
N ALA A 135 -15.05 9.57 -2.83
CA ALA A 135 -15.12 8.79 -4.05
C ALA A 135 -13.76 8.24 -4.47
N ALA A 136 -12.72 9.07 -4.42
CA ALA A 136 -11.34 8.63 -4.73
C ALA A 136 -10.87 7.52 -3.79
N ALA A 137 -11.11 7.67 -2.48
CA ALA A 137 -10.81 6.65 -1.48
C ALA A 137 -11.64 5.38 -1.70
N GLY A 138 -12.94 5.51 -1.98
CA GLY A 138 -13.85 4.39 -2.25
C GLY A 138 -13.41 3.56 -3.45
N VAL A 139 -13.04 4.21 -4.54
CA VAL A 139 -12.53 3.54 -5.74
C VAL A 139 -11.18 2.87 -5.44
N ALA A 140 -10.25 3.54 -4.76
CA ALA A 140 -8.93 2.98 -4.46
C ALA A 140 -9.00 1.77 -3.53
N PHE A 141 -9.76 1.85 -2.43
CA PHE A 141 -9.91 0.74 -1.49
C PHE A 141 -10.76 -0.38 -2.07
N GLY A 142 -11.82 -0.04 -2.84
CA GLY A 142 -12.64 -1.02 -3.55
C GLY A 142 -11.83 -1.82 -4.55
N ALA A 143 -11.04 -1.15 -5.39
CA ALA A 143 -10.15 -1.80 -6.36
C ALA A 143 -9.12 -2.71 -5.68
N ALA A 144 -8.54 -2.29 -4.55
CA ALA A 144 -7.64 -3.12 -3.77
C ALA A 144 -8.33 -4.41 -3.26
N MET A 145 -9.60 -4.33 -2.84
CA MET A 145 -10.37 -5.50 -2.41
C MET A 145 -10.77 -6.41 -3.58
N ASP A 146 -11.16 -5.83 -4.73
CA ASP A 146 -11.54 -6.59 -5.92
C ASP A 146 -10.35 -7.38 -6.50
N LEU A 147 -9.14 -6.82 -6.47
CA LEU A 147 -7.92 -7.51 -6.89
C LEU A 147 -7.64 -8.79 -6.09
N ASN A 148 -8.04 -8.83 -4.81
CA ASN A 148 -7.81 -9.99 -3.97
C ASN A 148 -8.84 -11.11 -4.16
N ILE A 149 -10.08 -10.78 -4.54
CA ILE A 149 -11.19 -11.73 -4.56
C ILE A 149 -11.51 -12.21 -5.98
N GLY A 150 -11.16 -11.42 -7.00
CA GLY A 150 -11.40 -11.75 -8.40
C GLY A 150 -12.87 -11.69 -8.84
N TYR A 151 -13.75 -11.04 -8.08
CA TYR A 151 -15.17 -10.87 -8.40
C TYR A 151 -15.51 -9.65 -9.27
N GLY A 152 -14.60 -9.22 -10.14
CA GLY A 152 -14.80 -8.04 -10.98
C GLY A 152 -14.65 -6.74 -10.17
N ALA A 153 -15.52 -5.75 -10.39
CA ALA A 153 -15.44 -4.42 -9.79
C ALA A 153 -16.52 -4.18 -8.72
N LEU A 154 -16.96 -5.20 -8.00
CA LEU A 154 -18.09 -5.12 -7.07
C LEU A 154 -17.78 -4.18 -5.88
N PHE A 155 -16.65 -4.35 -5.23
CA PHE A 155 -16.25 -3.50 -4.10
C PHE A 155 -15.91 -2.09 -4.54
N THR A 156 -15.29 -1.93 -5.71
CA THR A 156 -15.03 -0.62 -6.32
C THR A 156 -16.32 0.17 -6.50
N CYS A 157 -17.35 -0.46 -7.06
CA CYS A 157 -18.65 0.18 -7.25
C CYS A 157 -19.34 0.47 -5.92
N CYS A 158 -19.42 -0.51 -5.01
CA CYS A 158 -20.10 -0.35 -3.73
C CYS A 158 -19.44 0.73 -2.86
N TYR A 159 -18.12 0.70 -2.70
CA TYR A 159 -17.42 1.66 -1.85
C TYR A 159 -17.42 3.06 -2.48
N GLY A 160 -17.28 3.16 -3.81
CA GLY A 160 -17.41 4.43 -4.52
C GLY A 160 -18.77 5.08 -4.35
N LEU A 161 -19.85 4.31 -4.51
CA LEU A 161 -21.23 4.79 -4.31
C LEU A 161 -21.51 5.16 -2.85
N CYS A 162 -21.11 4.32 -1.89
CA CYS A 162 -21.26 4.63 -0.47
C CYS A 162 -20.52 5.93 -0.09
N ALA A 163 -19.32 6.13 -0.63
CA ALA A 163 -18.53 7.32 -0.41
C ALA A 163 -19.18 8.58 -1.00
N LEU A 164 -19.71 8.49 -2.21
CA LEU A 164 -20.44 9.60 -2.85
C LEU A 164 -21.66 9.99 -2.02
N VAL A 165 -22.48 9.01 -1.63
CA VAL A 165 -23.67 9.25 -0.81
C VAL A 165 -23.29 9.87 0.54
N ALA A 166 -22.30 9.31 1.23
CA ALA A 166 -21.82 9.86 2.50
C ALA A 166 -21.25 11.28 2.34
N GLY A 167 -20.55 11.54 1.25
CA GLY A 167 -19.98 12.85 0.95
C GLY A 167 -21.01 13.93 0.65
N LEU A 168 -22.18 13.56 0.12
CA LEU A 168 -23.30 14.51 -0.06
C LEU A 168 -23.83 15.08 1.26
N PHE A 169 -23.68 14.32 2.34
CA PHE A 169 -24.08 14.76 3.69
C PHE A 169 -22.96 15.47 4.45
N HIS A 170 -21.80 15.69 3.84
CA HIS A 170 -20.64 16.34 4.44
C HIS A 170 -20.99 17.73 5.01
N ASP A 171 -21.73 18.53 4.28
CA ASP A 171 -22.10 19.90 4.70
C ASP A 171 -23.35 19.93 5.60
N SER A 172 -24.20 18.90 5.56
CA SER A 172 -25.43 18.84 6.36
C SER A 172 -25.15 18.63 7.87
N GLY A 173 -24.00 18.09 8.25
CA GLY A 173 -23.61 17.84 9.64
C GLY A 173 -22.93 19.02 10.33
N ARG A 174 -22.59 20.10 9.62
CA ARG A 174 -21.92 21.28 10.19
C ARG A 174 -22.88 22.36 10.72
N GLY A 175 -24.18 22.13 10.66
CA GLY A 175 -25.23 23.06 11.04
C GLY A 175 -25.84 22.86 12.42
N TRP A 176 -25.20 22.09 13.32
CA TRP A 176 -25.66 21.88 14.70
C TRP A 176 -24.62 22.32 15.69
#